data_3ffb2e7026000f53129b91aae192de40
#
_entry.id   3ffb2e7026000f53129b91aae192de40
#
_cell.length_a   1.000
_cell.length_b   1.000
_cell.length_c   1.000
_cell.angle_alpha   90.00
_cell.angle_beta   90.00
_cell.angle_gamma   90.00
#
_symmetry.space_group_name_H-M   'P 1'
#
loop_
_entity.id
_entity.type
_entity.pdbx_description
1 polymer ?
#
loop_
_entity_poly.entity_id
_entity_poly.type
_entity_poly.pdbx_seq_one_letter_code
_entity_poly.pdbx_strand_id
1 'polypeptide(L)'
;MEIVNCIGKKGDTNFAILYPSLRSNKSLVIELIKKIRKNHKTLVFSNSHLSAELIAFNASKQGIKIGIHRAGLLPKNRKMVENSFKNGMIGVLSSTPTLELGIDIGDVDAVISNLVPVNRLLQRLGRAARKGQEGYAFLTLGNDPISQYYKNHPADYFVDEEIPYIDPFNPIIMENQILAMCFDRPISKLESKEYLETLSKLQRKDLVIFNNGKYTPTNSEKQNVLKNYSIRGIGNDVDILFNGKIVGNRNLPHALEELHDDAIYFLSGRRYKVKKLILDEKTERNFADIDTIPINYPYYTKPIREEYPQVIEIFEEKEIFGIKLKYCSLNIYKKVLGYSNIEIGKEINQGKKVFFNDPITYTYATKGFIFRVPSPKEILKMASEKEKIEASGYHATEHVLIEGSSMLTGGASQDIGGISLGDTGMIVIHDGSIGGNGASKSLFDKFELAITRAHSILIECSCENDDGCPRCTYSYRCGNNNEYLHKNAAIEVLTRIINRERTTILEFNNFQQTLI
;
A
#
# COMPACT_ATOMS: atom_id res chain seq x y z
N MET A 1 24.43 -15.20 21.72
CA MET A 1 23.29 -14.30 21.88
C MET A 1 22.41 -14.89 22.97
N GLU A 2 22.34 -14.28 24.15
CA GLU A 2 21.48 -14.77 25.24
C GLU A 2 20.05 -14.23 25.03
N ILE A 3 19.08 -15.14 25.03
CA ILE A 3 17.67 -14.77 24.97
C ILE A 3 17.20 -14.55 26.41
N VAL A 4 16.96 -13.31 26.77
CA VAL A 4 16.38 -12.95 28.08
C VAL A 4 14.85 -12.95 27.94
N ASN A 5 14.19 -13.95 28.48
CA ASN A 5 12.73 -14.02 28.59
C ASN A 5 12.28 -13.22 29.82
N CYS A 6 11.74 -12.03 29.61
CA CYS A 6 11.08 -11.26 30.66
C CYS A 6 9.59 -11.69 30.75
N ILE A 7 9.26 -12.46 31.77
CA ILE A 7 7.86 -12.83 32.07
C ILE A 7 7.26 -11.69 32.91
N GLY A 8 6.64 -10.71 32.24
CA GLY A 8 5.77 -9.72 32.90
C GLY A 8 4.35 -10.27 33.09
N LYS A 9 3.63 -9.86 34.13
CA LYS A 9 2.19 -10.13 34.24
C LYS A 9 1.47 -9.40 33.10
N LYS A 10 1.07 -10.15 32.05
CA LYS A 10 0.19 -9.68 31.00
C LYS A 10 -1.24 -9.83 31.47
N GLY A 11 -2.07 -8.81 31.29
CA GLY A 11 -3.51 -8.94 31.55
C GLY A 11 -4.21 -9.83 30.52
N ASP A 12 -5.37 -10.33 30.87
CA ASP A 12 -6.20 -11.12 29.97
C ASP A 12 -6.75 -10.24 28.85
N THR A 13 -6.72 -10.75 27.64
CA THR A 13 -7.23 -10.04 26.46
C THR A 13 -8.40 -10.80 25.86
N ASN A 14 -9.58 -10.19 25.89
CA ASN A 14 -10.76 -10.68 25.20
C ASN A 14 -10.64 -10.33 23.71
N PHE A 15 -10.52 -11.35 22.85
CA PHE A 15 -10.32 -11.18 21.41
C PHE A 15 -11.56 -11.60 20.62
N ALA A 16 -11.95 -10.79 19.63
CA ALA A 16 -13.03 -11.11 18.71
C ALA A 16 -12.69 -10.71 17.26
N ILE A 17 -13.06 -11.57 16.31
CA ILE A 17 -13.03 -11.28 14.88
C ILE A 17 -14.44 -10.87 14.46
N LEU A 18 -14.58 -9.71 13.83
CA LEU A 18 -15.87 -9.13 13.46
C LEU A 18 -15.95 -8.91 11.96
N TYR A 19 -17.01 -9.37 11.36
CA TYR A 19 -17.30 -9.19 9.94
C TYR A 19 -18.61 -8.40 9.77
N PRO A 20 -18.62 -7.28 9.01
CA PRO A 20 -19.83 -6.52 8.75
C PRO A 20 -20.69 -7.23 7.70
N SER A 21 -21.92 -7.63 8.05
CA SER A 21 -22.83 -8.31 7.12
C SER A 21 -23.54 -7.34 6.15
N LEU A 22 -24.00 -6.20 6.65
CA LEU A 22 -24.85 -5.25 5.92
C LEU A 22 -24.27 -3.82 5.86
N ARG A 23 -23.12 -3.56 6.48
CA ARG A 23 -22.52 -2.23 6.60
C ARG A 23 -21.07 -2.26 6.18
N SER A 24 -20.50 -1.09 5.88
CA SER A 24 -19.07 -0.99 5.64
C SER A 24 -18.26 -1.25 6.92
N ASN A 25 -17.03 -1.73 6.77
CA ASN A 25 -16.08 -1.88 7.89
C ASN A 25 -15.96 -0.57 8.71
N LYS A 26 -15.89 0.58 8.03
CA LYS A 26 -15.80 1.90 8.70
C LYS A 26 -17.02 2.16 9.60
N SER A 27 -18.21 1.81 9.16
CA SER A 27 -19.42 1.94 9.98
C SER A 27 -19.38 1.01 11.19
N LEU A 28 -18.92 -0.23 11.02
CA LEU A 28 -18.70 -1.17 12.12
C LEU A 28 -17.72 -0.61 13.15
N VAL A 29 -16.57 -0.11 12.71
CA VAL A 29 -15.56 0.49 13.59
C VAL A 29 -16.14 1.67 14.39
N ILE A 30 -16.92 2.54 13.76
CA ILE A 30 -17.54 3.68 14.44
C ILE A 30 -18.56 3.23 15.49
N GLU A 31 -19.37 2.22 15.20
CA GLU A 31 -20.31 1.66 16.18
C GLU A 31 -19.58 0.99 17.35
N LEU A 32 -18.48 0.29 17.10
CA LEU A 32 -17.62 -0.24 18.17
C LEU A 32 -17.06 0.89 19.05
N ILE A 33 -16.51 1.95 18.42
CA ILE A 33 -16.00 3.11 19.15
C ILE A 33 -17.09 3.70 20.04
N LYS A 34 -18.32 3.87 19.55
CA LYS A 34 -19.44 4.42 20.35
C LYS A 34 -19.73 3.59 21.58
N LYS A 35 -19.72 2.26 21.45
CA LYS A 35 -20.02 1.34 22.54
C LYS A 35 -18.91 1.30 23.58
N ILE A 36 -17.65 1.24 23.12
CA ILE A 36 -16.48 0.95 23.96
C ILE A 36 -15.98 2.22 24.66
N ARG A 37 -15.94 3.37 23.98
CA ARG A 37 -15.32 4.63 24.44
C ARG A 37 -15.84 5.19 25.76
N LYS A 38 -17.03 4.77 26.19
CA LYS A 38 -17.64 5.28 27.43
C LYS A 38 -16.82 4.90 28.66
N ASN A 39 -16.25 3.70 28.64
CA ASN A 39 -15.55 3.10 29.79
C ASN A 39 -14.10 2.74 29.46
N HIS A 40 -13.69 2.77 28.18
CA HIS A 40 -12.40 2.24 27.74
C HIS A 40 -11.68 3.19 26.79
N LYS A 41 -10.43 3.42 27.09
CA LYS A 41 -9.51 4.16 26.25
C LYS A 41 -9.14 3.31 25.04
N THR A 42 -9.46 3.80 23.85
CA THR A 42 -9.50 2.99 22.63
C THR A 42 -8.50 3.45 21.60
N LEU A 43 -7.69 2.51 21.09
CA LEU A 43 -6.77 2.71 19.97
C LEU A 43 -7.32 2.00 18.74
N VAL A 44 -7.45 2.72 17.62
CA VAL A 44 -7.98 2.21 16.36
C VAL A 44 -6.87 2.20 15.32
N PHE A 45 -6.52 1.04 14.80
CA PHE A 45 -5.51 0.88 13.76
C PHE A 45 -6.15 0.75 12.38
N SER A 46 -5.67 1.55 11.46
CA SER A 46 -6.00 1.52 10.03
C SER A 46 -4.76 1.26 9.18
N ASN A 47 -4.92 0.62 8.03
CA ASN A 47 -3.80 0.27 7.15
C ASN A 47 -3.42 1.39 6.17
N SER A 48 -4.25 2.44 6.02
CA SER A 48 -3.97 3.57 5.15
C SER A 48 -4.24 4.91 5.83
N HIS A 49 -3.57 5.96 5.36
CA HIS A 49 -3.78 7.34 5.82
C HIS A 49 -5.24 7.75 5.64
N LEU A 50 -5.80 7.52 4.45
CA LEU A 50 -7.18 7.87 4.12
C LEU A 50 -8.18 7.15 5.04
N SER A 51 -7.96 5.87 5.34
CA SER A 51 -8.86 5.11 6.23
C SER A 51 -8.84 5.67 7.65
N ALA A 52 -7.64 5.98 8.20
CA ALA A 52 -7.52 6.59 9.52
C ALA A 52 -8.21 7.96 9.60
N GLU A 53 -8.04 8.80 8.60
CA GLU A 53 -8.66 10.12 8.49
C GLU A 53 -10.19 10.02 8.34
N LEU A 54 -10.70 9.09 7.51
CA LEU A 54 -12.14 8.89 7.32
C LEU A 54 -12.84 8.37 8.57
N ILE A 55 -12.21 7.46 9.32
CA ILE A 55 -12.75 6.99 10.61
C ILE A 55 -12.85 8.18 11.58
N ALA A 56 -11.80 8.97 11.70
CA ALA A 56 -11.80 10.13 12.58
C ALA A 56 -12.81 11.19 12.14
N PHE A 57 -12.89 11.50 10.85
CA PHE A 57 -13.85 12.44 10.29
C PHE A 57 -15.31 12.01 10.57
N ASN A 58 -15.64 10.75 10.28
CA ASN A 58 -17.00 10.26 10.50
C ASN A 58 -17.35 10.12 11.98
N ALA A 59 -16.38 9.75 12.84
CA ALA A 59 -16.56 9.73 14.28
C ALA A 59 -16.81 11.14 14.83
N SER A 60 -16.04 12.13 14.37
CA SER A 60 -16.21 13.54 14.76
C SER A 60 -17.57 14.10 14.35
N LYS A 61 -18.09 13.75 13.17
CA LYS A 61 -19.46 14.10 12.75
C LYS A 61 -20.55 13.56 13.69
N GLN A 62 -20.25 12.49 14.43
CA GLN A 62 -21.14 11.88 15.41
C GLN A 62 -20.85 12.34 16.85
N GLY A 63 -20.11 13.45 17.01
CA GLY A 63 -19.80 14.04 18.31
C GLY A 63 -18.75 13.26 19.12
N ILE A 64 -17.97 12.37 18.49
CA ILE A 64 -16.91 11.63 19.15
C ILE A 64 -15.62 12.44 19.09
N LYS A 65 -15.04 12.77 20.25
CA LYS A 65 -13.72 13.41 20.34
C LYS A 65 -12.65 12.36 20.07
N ILE A 66 -11.99 12.45 18.92
CA ILE A 66 -11.01 11.49 18.43
C ILE A 66 -9.75 12.20 17.94
N GLY A 67 -8.57 11.67 18.26
CA GLY A 67 -7.29 12.12 17.72
C GLY A 67 -6.87 11.30 16.50
N ILE A 68 -5.91 11.82 15.74
CA ILE A 68 -5.29 11.12 14.60
C ILE A 68 -3.78 11.11 14.77
N HIS A 69 -3.19 9.93 14.54
CA HIS A 69 -1.75 9.75 14.55
C HIS A 69 -1.30 8.98 13.30
N ARG A 70 -0.58 9.66 12.40
CA ARG A 70 -0.04 9.04 11.18
C ARG A 70 1.24 9.71 10.71
N ALA A 71 2.00 9.04 9.85
CA ALA A 71 3.10 9.64 9.12
C ALA A 71 2.60 10.80 8.24
N GLY A 72 3.47 11.75 7.91
CA GLY A 72 3.12 12.94 7.14
C GLY A 72 2.45 14.06 7.95
N LEU A 73 2.10 13.85 9.22
CA LEU A 73 1.76 14.93 10.15
C LEU A 73 3.03 15.53 10.76
N LEU A 74 3.04 16.84 11.01
CA LEU A 74 4.15 17.51 11.69
C LEU A 74 4.47 16.82 13.03
N PRO A 75 5.75 16.64 13.38
CA PRO A 75 6.16 15.99 14.65
C PRO A 75 5.52 16.64 15.88
N LYS A 76 5.41 17.97 15.90
CA LYS A 76 4.74 18.73 16.97
C LYS A 76 3.28 18.31 17.14
N ASN A 77 2.54 18.17 16.04
CA ASN A 77 1.13 17.78 16.07
C ASN A 77 0.97 16.32 16.55
N ARG A 78 1.83 15.41 16.10
CA ARG A 78 1.83 14.02 16.56
C ARG A 78 2.03 13.96 18.07
N LYS A 79 3.06 14.62 18.58
CA LYS A 79 3.37 14.66 20.03
C LYS A 79 2.26 15.29 20.87
N MET A 80 1.59 16.32 20.33
CA MET A 80 0.45 16.94 21.00
C MET A 80 -0.73 15.95 21.13
N VAL A 81 -1.02 15.18 20.09
CA VAL A 81 -2.09 14.17 20.10
C VAL A 81 -1.72 13.00 21.02
N GLU A 82 -0.48 12.51 20.99
CA GLU A 82 0.04 11.49 21.90
C GLU A 82 -0.16 11.89 23.36
N ASN A 83 0.28 13.11 23.73
CA ASN A 83 0.12 13.64 25.08
C ASN A 83 -1.36 13.79 25.48
N SER A 84 -2.22 14.28 24.56
CA SER A 84 -3.65 14.42 24.82
C SER A 84 -4.32 13.07 25.06
N PHE A 85 -3.91 12.04 24.34
CA PHE A 85 -4.38 10.68 24.54
C PHE A 85 -3.81 10.09 25.83
N LYS A 86 -2.51 10.24 26.10
CA LYS A 86 -1.87 9.76 27.32
C LYS A 86 -2.52 10.33 28.59
N ASN A 87 -2.84 11.62 28.58
CA ASN A 87 -3.43 12.33 29.71
C ASN A 87 -4.98 12.21 29.80
N GLY A 88 -5.61 11.41 28.93
CA GLY A 88 -7.05 11.19 28.94
C GLY A 88 -7.91 12.35 28.42
N MET A 89 -7.30 13.41 27.84
CA MET A 89 -8.05 14.52 27.23
C MET A 89 -8.84 14.08 25.99
N ILE A 90 -8.36 13.03 25.31
CA ILE A 90 -9.07 12.29 24.26
C ILE A 90 -9.10 10.80 24.63
N GLY A 91 -10.26 10.16 24.51
CA GLY A 91 -10.43 8.73 24.84
C GLY A 91 -10.25 7.81 23.64
N VAL A 92 -10.19 8.35 22.44
CA VAL A 92 -10.07 7.56 21.19
C VAL A 92 -8.97 8.12 20.32
N LEU A 93 -8.14 7.23 19.79
CA LEU A 93 -7.04 7.60 18.89
C LEU A 93 -7.08 6.72 17.63
N SER A 94 -7.27 7.34 16.46
CA SER A 94 -7.15 6.67 15.16
C SER A 94 -5.70 6.75 14.69
N SER A 95 -5.11 5.60 14.35
CA SER A 95 -3.70 5.53 13.97
C SER A 95 -3.48 4.65 12.74
N THR A 96 -2.43 4.98 11.99
CA THR A 96 -1.77 4.05 11.06
C THR A 96 -0.72 3.22 11.83
N PRO A 97 0.09 2.34 11.18
CA PRO A 97 1.12 1.54 11.86
C PRO A 97 2.13 2.32 12.73
N THR A 98 2.12 3.65 12.68
CA THR A 98 3.04 4.51 13.47
C THR A 98 3.00 4.29 14.98
N LEU A 99 1.93 3.68 15.51
CA LEU A 99 1.80 3.33 16.93
C LEU A 99 1.88 1.81 17.20
N GLU A 100 2.22 1.00 16.22
CA GLU A 100 2.42 -0.45 16.42
C GLU A 100 3.63 -0.74 17.30
N LEU A 101 4.70 0.04 17.18
CA LEU A 101 5.99 -0.21 17.85
C LEU A 101 6.47 1.00 18.67
N GLY A 102 7.05 0.73 19.82
CA GLY A 102 8.00 1.57 20.54
C GLY A 102 7.48 2.85 21.21
N ILE A 103 6.32 3.39 20.90
CA ILE A 103 5.85 4.66 21.47
C ILE A 103 5.02 4.41 22.73
N ASP A 104 5.36 5.12 23.82
CA ASP A 104 4.57 5.12 25.05
C ASP A 104 3.39 6.10 24.94
N ILE A 105 2.20 5.54 24.69
CA ILE A 105 0.93 6.28 24.61
C ILE A 105 0.07 6.15 25.88
N GLY A 106 0.66 5.58 26.95
CA GLY A 106 -0.05 5.28 28.18
C GLY A 106 -0.92 4.03 28.10
N ASP A 107 -1.80 3.85 29.10
CA ASP A 107 -2.65 2.68 29.20
C ASP A 107 -3.75 2.72 28.12
N VAL A 108 -3.95 1.59 27.47
CA VAL A 108 -4.97 1.37 26.45
C VAL A 108 -5.80 0.17 26.87
N ASP A 109 -7.12 0.34 26.94
CA ASP A 109 -8.05 -0.72 27.37
C ASP A 109 -8.54 -1.54 26.17
N ALA A 110 -8.75 -0.88 25.03
CA ALA A 110 -9.30 -1.52 23.85
C ALA A 110 -8.50 -1.20 22.58
N VAL A 111 -8.29 -2.21 21.75
CA VAL A 111 -7.70 -2.09 20.42
C VAL A 111 -8.69 -2.56 19.36
N ILE A 112 -8.93 -1.73 18.37
CA ILE A 112 -9.68 -2.09 17.16
C ILE A 112 -8.68 -2.09 16.00
N SER A 113 -8.50 -3.21 15.31
CA SER A 113 -7.57 -3.36 14.21
C SER A 113 -8.28 -3.77 12.93
N ASN A 114 -7.97 -3.11 11.81
CA ASN A 114 -8.24 -3.68 10.51
C ASN A 114 -7.38 -4.94 10.31
N LEU A 115 -7.76 -5.76 9.33
CA LEU A 115 -7.03 -6.98 8.97
C LEU A 115 -5.58 -6.67 8.62
N VAL A 116 -4.67 -7.40 9.26
CA VAL A 116 -3.20 -7.40 9.04
C VAL A 116 -2.67 -8.80 9.30
N PRO A 117 -1.44 -9.15 8.88
CA PRO A 117 -0.81 -10.40 9.26
C PRO A 117 -0.78 -10.61 10.79
N VAL A 118 -0.82 -11.87 11.21
CA VAL A 118 -0.95 -12.23 12.64
C VAL A 118 0.16 -11.67 13.51
N ASN A 119 1.41 -11.67 13.03
CA ASN A 119 2.55 -11.09 13.73
C ASN A 119 2.36 -9.59 14.02
N ARG A 120 1.80 -8.82 13.08
CA ARG A 120 1.46 -7.41 13.28
C ARG A 120 0.23 -7.23 14.18
N LEU A 121 -0.76 -8.12 14.05
CA LEU A 121 -1.91 -8.12 14.97
C LEU A 121 -1.42 -8.27 16.41
N LEU A 122 -0.54 -9.22 16.70
CA LEU A 122 0.01 -9.41 18.04
C LEU A 122 0.73 -8.17 18.57
N GLN A 123 1.45 -7.41 17.72
CA GLN A 123 2.06 -6.13 18.11
C GLN A 123 1.01 -5.07 18.47
N ARG A 124 -0.10 -4.99 17.70
CA ARG A 124 -1.25 -4.11 18.00
C ARG A 124 -1.95 -4.50 19.29
N LEU A 125 -2.23 -5.78 19.48
CA LEU A 125 -2.87 -6.32 20.69
C LEU A 125 -1.99 -6.10 21.93
N GLY A 126 -0.65 -6.15 21.76
CA GLY A 126 0.31 -5.83 22.82
C GLY A 126 0.24 -4.38 23.31
N ARG A 127 -0.60 -3.52 22.73
CA ARG A 127 -0.89 -2.17 23.23
C ARG A 127 -1.97 -2.16 24.32
N ALA A 128 -2.89 -3.14 24.30
CA ALA A 128 -3.91 -3.30 25.33
C ALA A 128 -3.39 -4.14 26.52
N ALA A 129 -4.01 -3.97 27.68
CA ALA A 129 -3.82 -4.80 28.88
C ALA A 129 -2.36 -4.85 29.41
N ARG A 130 -1.57 -3.79 29.26
CA ARG A 130 -0.15 -3.80 29.62
C ARG A 130 0.15 -3.95 31.11
N LYS A 131 -0.76 -3.51 31.99
CA LYS A 131 -0.53 -3.47 33.45
C LYS A 131 -1.30 -4.55 34.21
N GLY A 132 -1.64 -5.66 33.57
CA GLY A 132 -2.45 -6.72 34.20
C GLY A 132 -3.94 -6.41 34.30
N GLN A 133 -4.40 -5.39 33.56
CA GLN A 133 -5.82 -5.06 33.39
C GLN A 133 -6.45 -6.00 32.36
N GLU A 134 -7.76 -6.16 32.42
CA GLU A 134 -8.52 -6.78 31.35
C GLU A 134 -8.51 -5.89 30.11
N GLY A 135 -8.20 -6.47 28.95
CA GLY A 135 -8.13 -5.76 27.67
C GLY A 135 -9.13 -6.31 26.67
N TYR A 136 -9.49 -5.48 25.70
CA TYR A 136 -10.39 -5.83 24.61
C TYR A 136 -9.72 -5.63 23.27
N ALA A 137 -9.85 -6.62 22.40
CA ALA A 137 -9.22 -6.60 21.09
C ALA A 137 -10.20 -7.03 20.00
N PHE A 138 -10.33 -6.22 18.97
CA PHE A 138 -11.26 -6.48 17.87
C PHE A 138 -10.49 -6.45 16.56
N LEU A 139 -10.48 -7.58 15.84
CA LEU A 139 -10.06 -7.64 14.45
C LEU A 139 -11.30 -7.43 13.57
N THR A 140 -11.31 -6.37 12.77
CA THR A 140 -12.42 -6.09 11.87
C THR A 140 -12.06 -6.46 10.43
N LEU A 141 -12.80 -7.40 9.87
CA LEU A 141 -12.71 -7.76 8.47
C LEU A 141 -13.39 -6.72 7.59
N GLY A 142 -12.89 -6.54 6.38
CA GLY A 142 -13.41 -5.59 5.40
C GLY A 142 -14.47 -6.18 4.47
N ASN A 143 -14.82 -5.39 3.48
CA ASN A 143 -15.62 -5.83 2.33
C ASN A 143 -14.70 -5.92 1.11
N ASP A 144 -13.71 -6.79 1.22
CA ASP A 144 -12.63 -7.01 0.27
C ASP A 144 -12.36 -8.52 0.10
N PRO A 145 -11.66 -8.95 -0.95
CA PRO A 145 -11.46 -10.36 -1.27
C PRO A 145 -10.83 -11.19 -0.15
N ILE A 146 -9.76 -10.70 0.47
CA ILE A 146 -9.08 -11.45 1.53
C ILE A 146 -9.90 -11.52 2.83
N SER A 147 -10.66 -10.48 3.15
CA SER A 147 -11.59 -10.50 4.28
C SER A 147 -12.72 -11.51 4.07
N GLN A 148 -13.22 -11.62 2.83
CA GLN A 148 -14.20 -12.66 2.47
C GLN A 148 -13.61 -14.06 2.61
N TYR A 149 -12.36 -14.26 2.19
CA TYR A 149 -11.65 -15.54 2.36
C TYR A 149 -11.57 -15.94 3.83
N TYR A 150 -11.03 -15.09 4.71
CA TYR A 150 -10.92 -15.43 6.13
C TYR A 150 -12.25 -15.48 6.88
N LYS A 151 -13.29 -14.88 6.36
CA LYS A 151 -14.65 -15.12 6.89
C LYS A 151 -15.06 -16.57 6.70
N ASN A 152 -14.74 -17.17 5.55
CA ASN A 152 -15.08 -18.55 5.21
C ASN A 152 -14.05 -19.54 5.76
N HIS A 153 -12.77 -19.12 5.84
CA HIS A 153 -11.62 -19.92 6.27
C HIS A 153 -10.86 -19.26 7.44
N PRO A 154 -11.51 -19.06 8.62
CA PRO A 154 -10.89 -18.30 9.71
C PRO A 154 -9.65 -18.96 10.31
N ALA A 155 -9.50 -20.28 10.20
CA ALA A 155 -8.32 -20.99 10.68
C ALA A 155 -7.06 -20.61 9.89
N ASP A 156 -7.18 -20.37 8.58
CA ASP A 156 -6.06 -20.04 7.71
C ASP A 156 -5.40 -18.71 8.10
N TYR A 157 -6.17 -17.78 8.68
CA TYR A 157 -5.64 -16.52 9.17
C TYR A 157 -4.53 -16.72 10.21
N PHE A 158 -4.64 -17.74 11.06
CA PHE A 158 -3.68 -17.99 12.14
C PHE A 158 -2.48 -18.84 11.71
N VAL A 159 -2.55 -19.50 10.55
CA VAL A 159 -1.46 -20.29 9.98
C VAL A 159 -0.73 -19.57 8.84
N ASP A 160 -1.32 -18.50 8.29
CA ASP A 160 -0.67 -17.69 7.27
C ASP A 160 0.50 -16.91 7.88
N GLU A 161 1.70 -17.26 7.46
CA GLU A 161 2.91 -16.57 7.90
C GLU A 161 3.34 -15.51 6.88
N GLU A 162 3.52 -14.30 7.36
CA GLU A 162 4.27 -13.26 6.65
C GLU A 162 5.76 -13.58 6.78
N ILE A 163 6.42 -13.88 5.68
CA ILE A 163 7.87 -14.03 5.65
C ILE A 163 8.45 -12.64 5.29
N PRO A 164 9.18 -11.99 6.20
CA PRO A 164 9.81 -10.72 5.88
C PRO A 164 10.85 -10.93 4.78
N TYR A 165 10.77 -10.12 3.74
CA TYR A 165 11.75 -10.08 2.68
C TYR A 165 12.72 -8.94 2.89
N ILE A 166 14.00 -9.21 2.74
CA ILE A 166 15.07 -8.22 2.80
C ILE A 166 15.92 -8.38 1.54
N ASP A 167 16.11 -7.29 0.82
CA ASP A 167 17.08 -7.19 -0.27
C ASP A 167 18.25 -6.28 0.13
N PRO A 168 19.31 -6.84 0.73
CA PRO A 168 20.45 -6.07 1.22
C PRO A 168 21.27 -5.44 0.09
N PHE A 169 21.11 -5.92 -1.15
CA PHE A 169 21.84 -5.46 -2.33
C PHE A 169 20.97 -4.62 -3.27
N ASN A 170 19.85 -4.07 -2.78
CA ASN A 170 19.04 -3.15 -3.56
C ASN A 170 19.87 -1.89 -3.94
N PRO A 171 20.20 -1.67 -5.21
CA PRO A 171 21.17 -0.64 -5.61
C PRO A 171 20.74 0.78 -5.28
N ILE A 172 19.42 1.05 -5.31
CA ILE A 172 18.86 2.37 -5.02
C ILE A 172 18.94 2.66 -3.51
N ILE A 173 18.60 1.67 -2.68
CA ILE A 173 18.69 1.78 -1.22
C ILE A 173 20.15 1.88 -0.79
N MET A 174 21.02 1.06 -1.39
CA MET A 174 22.46 1.07 -1.11
C MET A 174 23.11 2.43 -1.36
N GLU A 175 22.75 3.13 -2.45
CA GLU A 175 23.31 4.48 -2.72
C GLU A 175 23.05 5.41 -1.53
N ASN A 176 21.82 5.49 -1.04
CA ASN A 176 21.45 6.33 0.09
C ASN A 176 22.12 5.88 1.41
N GLN A 177 22.16 4.58 1.65
CA GLN A 177 22.77 4.00 2.85
C GLN A 177 24.28 4.26 2.88
N ILE A 178 25.00 4.01 1.78
CA ILE A 178 26.45 4.22 1.69
C ILE A 178 26.80 5.70 1.79
N LEU A 179 26.00 6.58 1.18
CA LEU A 179 26.19 8.04 1.33
C LEU A 179 26.03 8.47 2.80
N ALA A 180 25.01 7.96 3.50
CA ALA A 180 24.81 8.22 4.92
C ALA A 180 25.94 7.62 5.78
N MET A 181 26.43 6.42 5.45
CA MET A 181 27.61 5.83 6.10
C MET A 181 28.85 6.71 5.93
N CYS A 182 29.12 7.21 4.72
CA CYS A 182 30.23 8.14 4.46
C CYS A 182 30.13 9.43 5.30
N PHE A 183 28.91 9.90 5.56
CA PHE A 183 28.63 11.07 6.38
C PHE A 183 28.87 10.80 7.86
N ASP A 184 28.35 9.68 8.38
CA ASP A 184 28.49 9.29 9.80
C ASP A 184 29.95 8.97 10.13
N ARG A 185 30.59 8.14 9.31
CA ARG A 185 32.00 7.78 9.42
C ARG A 185 32.64 7.58 8.05
N PRO A 186 33.72 8.32 7.72
CA PRO A 186 34.42 8.12 6.46
C PRO A 186 34.83 6.67 6.22
N ILE A 187 34.42 6.10 5.07
CA ILE A 187 34.70 4.69 4.72
C ILE A 187 36.14 4.57 4.23
N SER A 188 36.95 3.74 4.87
CA SER A 188 38.32 3.48 4.47
C SER A 188 38.40 2.62 3.20
N LYS A 189 39.56 2.67 2.50
CA LYS A 189 39.80 1.84 1.32
C LYS A 189 39.66 0.34 1.60
N LEU A 190 39.95 -0.10 2.82
CA LEU A 190 39.81 -1.51 3.19
C LEU A 190 38.34 -1.92 3.35
N GLU A 191 37.56 -1.09 4.05
CA GLU A 191 36.13 -1.29 4.28
C GLU A 191 35.30 -1.13 3.01
N SER A 192 35.81 -0.39 2.01
CA SER A 192 35.09 -0.07 0.78
C SER A 192 34.93 -1.25 -0.18
N LYS A 193 35.62 -2.38 0.05
CA LYS A 193 35.65 -3.50 -0.92
C LYS A 193 34.24 -4.04 -1.25
N GLU A 194 33.36 -4.12 -0.26
CA GLU A 194 31.99 -4.58 -0.46
C GLU A 194 31.07 -3.57 -1.17
N TYR A 195 31.49 -2.29 -1.20
CA TYR A 195 30.67 -1.17 -1.68
C TYR A 195 31.29 -0.42 -2.86
N LEU A 196 32.36 -0.98 -3.48
CA LEU A 196 33.15 -0.29 -4.51
C LEU A 196 32.30 0.18 -5.70
N GLU A 197 31.37 -0.62 -6.15
CA GLU A 197 30.48 -0.28 -7.27
C GLU A 197 29.60 0.93 -6.89
N THR A 198 28.95 0.87 -5.74
CA THR A 198 28.09 1.95 -5.24
C THR A 198 28.90 3.24 -4.98
N LEU A 199 30.07 3.12 -4.36
CA LEU A 199 30.96 4.25 -4.12
C LEU A 199 31.45 4.89 -5.43
N SER A 200 31.79 4.09 -6.43
CA SER A 200 32.17 4.57 -7.76
C SER A 200 31.01 5.31 -8.46
N LYS A 201 29.79 4.83 -8.27
CA LYS A 201 28.59 5.49 -8.78
C LYS A 201 28.30 6.80 -8.07
N LEU A 202 28.40 6.84 -6.75
CA LEU A 202 28.26 8.05 -5.94
C LEU A 202 29.35 9.10 -6.28
N GLN A 203 30.57 8.64 -6.56
CA GLN A 203 31.68 9.50 -6.96
C GLN A 203 31.44 10.11 -8.35
N ARG A 204 30.92 9.32 -9.33
CA ARG A 204 30.53 9.84 -10.66
C ARG A 204 29.40 10.87 -10.59
N LYS A 205 28.54 10.77 -9.59
CA LYS A 205 27.46 11.74 -9.31
C LYS A 205 27.92 12.96 -8.50
N ASP A 206 29.21 13.07 -8.18
CA ASP A 206 29.79 14.12 -7.33
C ASP A 206 29.15 14.24 -5.94
N LEU A 207 28.68 13.11 -5.39
CA LEU A 207 28.10 13.03 -4.06
C LEU A 207 29.14 12.64 -3.00
N VAL A 208 30.17 11.88 -3.41
CA VAL A 208 31.26 11.39 -2.54
C VAL A 208 32.61 11.66 -3.19
N ILE A 209 33.59 12.05 -2.39
CA ILE A 209 34.99 12.22 -2.78
C ILE A 209 35.87 11.21 -2.04
N PHE A 210 36.93 10.73 -2.75
CA PHE A 210 37.98 9.92 -2.14
C PHE A 210 39.19 10.80 -1.86
N ASN A 211 39.49 11.02 -0.57
CA ASN A 211 40.63 11.82 -0.13
C ASN A 211 41.29 11.18 1.09
N ASN A 212 42.62 11.27 1.18
CA ASN A 212 43.40 10.72 2.28
C ASN A 212 43.08 9.25 2.62
N GLY A 213 42.81 8.40 1.60
CA GLY A 213 42.50 6.98 1.76
C GLY A 213 41.09 6.68 2.26
N LYS A 214 40.20 7.66 2.27
CA LYS A 214 38.81 7.52 2.76
C LYS A 214 37.81 8.19 1.82
N TYR A 215 36.61 7.62 1.76
CA TYR A 215 35.44 8.19 1.10
C TYR A 215 34.66 9.06 2.08
N THR A 216 34.34 10.28 1.65
CA THR A 216 33.53 11.26 2.42
C THR A 216 32.54 11.94 1.50
N PRO A 217 31.37 12.40 1.98
CA PRO A 217 30.46 13.21 1.19
C PRO A 217 31.13 14.51 0.73
N THR A 218 30.75 15.01 -0.44
CA THR A 218 31.15 16.34 -0.92
C THR A 218 30.64 17.44 0.02
N ASN A 219 31.23 18.62 -0.01
CA ASN A 219 30.83 19.72 0.88
C ASN A 219 29.39 20.19 0.65
N SER A 220 28.90 20.11 -0.59
CA SER A 220 27.52 20.38 -0.95
C SER A 220 26.55 19.37 -0.31
N GLU A 221 26.96 18.10 -0.27
CA GLU A 221 26.10 17.03 0.24
C GLU A 221 26.10 16.92 1.77
N LYS A 222 27.17 17.32 2.45
CA LYS A 222 27.24 17.26 3.93
C LYS A 222 26.04 17.93 4.64
N GLN A 223 25.46 18.96 4.04
CA GLN A 223 24.31 19.65 4.60
C GLN A 223 22.97 18.96 4.25
N ASN A 224 22.94 18.14 3.21
CA ASN A 224 21.73 17.58 2.63
C ASN A 224 21.50 16.11 3.00
N VAL A 225 22.57 15.34 3.27
CA VAL A 225 22.49 13.88 3.52
C VAL A 225 21.42 13.53 4.56
N LEU A 226 21.43 14.19 5.72
CA LEU A 226 20.47 13.91 6.78
C LEU A 226 19.07 14.47 6.54
N LYS A 227 18.94 15.52 5.72
CA LYS A 227 17.63 16.07 5.35
C LYS A 227 16.89 15.15 4.39
N ASN A 228 17.62 14.54 3.46
CA ASN A 228 17.07 13.71 2.38
C ASN A 228 17.08 12.22 2.74
N TYR A 229 17.71 11.84 3.85
CA TYR A 229 17.76 10.46 4.28
C TYR A 229 16.47 10.03 4.95
N SER A 230 15.80 9.03 4.36
CA SER A 230 14.59 8.43 4.90
C SER A 230 14.75 6.92 5.04
N ILE A 231 14.42 6.38 6.22
CA ILE A 231 14.39 4.93 6.45
C ILE A 231 13.15 4.29 5.80
N ARG A 232 12.10 5.08 5.52
CA ARG A 232 10.78 4.57 5.12
C ARG A 232 10.44 4.77 3.65
N GLY A 233 11.33 5.29 2.86
CA GLY A 233 11.07 5.52 1.44
C GLY A 233 12.20 6.27 0.77
N ILE A 234 12.27 6.14 -0.53
CA ILE A 234 13.20 6.83 -1.40
C ILE A 234 12.40 7.80 -2.26
N GLY A 235 12.91 8.98 -2.45
CA GLY A 235 12.31 10.03 -3.26
C GLY A 235 12.07 11.31 -2.46
N ASN A 236 11.81 12.39 -3.21
CA ASN A 236 11.56 13.69 -2.63
C ASN A 236 10.16 13.77 -2.01
N ASP A 237 10.03 14.42 -0.87
CA ASP A 237 8.75 14.73 -0.28
C ASP A 237 8.15 15.98 -0.94
N VAL A 238 6.83 16.04 -0.96
CA VAL A 238 6.03 17.21 -1.32
C VAL A 238 5.50 17.83 -0.03
N ASP A 239 5.88 19.07 0.26
CA ASP A 239 5.38 19.82 1.40
C ASP A 239 3.93 20.26 1.16
N ILE A 240 3.08 20.11 2.17
CA ILE A 240 1.69 20.55 2.13
C ILE A 240 1.60 21.88 2.82
N LEU A 241 1.23 22.92 2.06
CA LEU A 241 1.13 24.30 2.54
C LEU A 241 -0.33 24.69 2.79
N PHE A 242 -0.59 25.26 3.95
CA PHE A 242 -1.86 25.91 4.27
C PHE A 242 -1.59 27.33 4.79
N ASN A 243 -2.12 28.34 4.10
CA ASN A 243 -1.83 29.75 4.38
C ASN A 243 -0.32 30.05 4.45
N GLY A 244 0.46 29.50 3.51
CA GLY A 244 1.90 29.68 3.41
C GLY A 244 2.73 28.96 4.49
N LYS A 245 2.12 28.13 5.34
CA LYS A 245 2.81 27.35 6.39
C LYS A 245 2.77 25.87 6.07
N ILE A 246 3.90 25.18 6.27
CA ILE A 246 3.96 23.72 6.14
C ILE A 246 3.10 23.10 7.24
N VAL A 247 2.12 22.28 6.85
CA VAL A 247 1.21 21.56 7.76
C VAL A 247 1.39 20.05 7.71
N GLY A 248 2.15 19.54 6.74
CA GLY A 248 2.47 18.13 6.58
C GLY A 248 3.34 17.91 5.35
N ASN A 249 3.64 16.66 5.07
CA ASN A 249 4.31 16.24 3.83
C ASN A 249 3.75 14.93 3.28
N ARG A 250 4.06 14.64 2.03
CA ARG A 250 3.71 13.40 1.34
C ARG A 250 4.82 13.00 0.38
N ASN A 251 5.22 11.74 0.41
CA ASN A 251 6.20 11.20 -0.52
C ASN A 251 5.73 11.34 -1.99
N LEU A 252 6.64 11.66 -2.90
CA LEU A 252 6.36 12.07 -4.27
C LEU A 252 5.50 11.07 -5.06
N PRO A 253 5.73 9.74 -5.09
CA PRO A 253 4.86 8.87 -5.86
C PRO A 253 3.38 8.96 -5.45
N HIS A 254 3.12 9.02 -4.16
CA HIS A 254 1.76 9.16 -3.63
C HIS A 254 1.21 10.59 -3.73
N ALA A 255 2.09 11.59 -3.65
CA ALA A 255 1.69 12.99 -3.78
C ALA A 255 1.05 13.27 -5.15
N LEU A 256 1.55 12.67 -6.23
CA LEU A 256 0.99 12.83 -7.57
C LEU A 256 -0.46 12.31 -7.67
N GLU A 257 -0.78 11.28 -6.90
CA GLU A 257 -2.10 10.66 -6.86
C GLU A 257 -3.06 11.37 -5.90
N GLU A 258 -2.54 11.96 -4.82
CA GLU A 258 -3.34 12.49 -3.71
C GLU A 258 -3.37 14.01 -3.64
N LEU A 259 -2.39 14.70 -4.21
CA LEU A 259 -2.21 16.16 -4.11
C LEU A 259 -2.21 16.86 -5.48
N HIS A 260 -2.78 16.22 -6.52
CA HIS A 260 -2.98 16.88 -7.81
C HIS A 260 -3.94 18.08 -7.68
N ASP A 261 -3.91 18.99 -8.64
CA ASP A 261 -4.81 20.14 -8.67
C ASP A 261 -6.27 19.68 -8.54
N ASP A 262 -7.06 20.40 -7.74
CA ASP A 262 -8.44 20.10 -7.37
C ASP A 262 -8.68 18.83 -6.51
N ALA A 263 -7.64 18.11 -6.10
CA ALA A 263 -7.80 16.96 -5.21
C ALA A 263 -8.44 17.35 -3.86
N ILE A 264 -9.23 16.45 -3.30
CA ILE A 264 -9.75 16.57 -1.94
C ILE A 264 -8.87 15.75 -1.01
N TYR A 265 -8.02 16.45 -0.27
CA TYR A 265 -7.05 15.86 0.63
C TYR A 265 -7.53 15.87 2.08
N PHE A 266 -7.30 14.75 2.78
CA PHE A 266 -7.63 14.60 4.19
C PHE A 266 -6.39 14.84 5.06
N LEU A 267 -6.47 15.78 5.97
CA LEU A 267 -5.40 16.11 6.91
C LEU A 267 -5.96 16.42 8.29
N SER A 268 -5.51 15.66 9.31
CA SER A 268 -5.89 15.83 10.72
C SER A 268 -7.42 15.82 10.95
N GLY A 269 -8.15 14.95 10.25
CA GLY A 269 -9.61 14.79 10.35
C GLY A 269 -10.41 15.90 9.66
N ARG A 270 -9.75 16.75 8.88
CA ARG A 270 -10.39 17.80 8.06
C ARG A 270 -10.12 17.54 6.60
N ARG A 271 -10.95 18.13 5.76
CA ARG A 271 -10.79 18.06 4.31
C ARG A 271 -10.35 19.40 3.77
N TYR A 272 -9.48 19.32 2.79
CA TYR A 272 -8.94 20.48 2.10
C TYR A 272 -9.01 20.23 0.59
N LYS A 273 -9.15 21.29 -0.18
CA LYS A 273 -9.00 21.27 -1.63
C LYS A 273 -7.57 21.69 -1.97
N VAL A 274 -6.89 20.90 -2.80
CA VAL A 274 -5.61 21.29 -3.37
C VAL A 274 -5.85 22.37 -4.42
N LYS A 275 -5.23 23.52 -4.27
CA LYS A 275 -5.27 24.61 -5.24
C LYS A 275 -4.29 24.36 -6.38
N LYS A 276 -3.08 23.98 -6.00
CA LYS A 276 -1.98 23.79 -6.93
C LYS A 276 -0.94 22.82 -6.38
N LEU A 277 -0.52 21.87 -7.21
CA LEU A 277 0.67 21.07 -7.01
C LEU A 277 1.82 21.69 -7.84
N ILE A 278 2.93 21.97 -7.21
CA ILE A 278 4.13 22.51 -7.85
C ILE A 278 5.26 21.51 -7.64
N LEU A 279 5.81 21.04 -8.75
CA LEU A 279 6.97 20.18 -8.79
C LEU A 279 8.07 20.96 -9.53
N ASP A 280 9.08 21.40 -8.79
CA ASP A 280 10.19 22.17 -9.36
C ASP A 280 11.45 21.31 -9.39
N GLU A 281 11.74 20.76 -10.56
CA GLU A 281 12.94 19.95 -10.81
C GLU A 281 14.26 20.71 -10.61
N LYS A 282 14.23 22.05 -10.75
CA LYS A 282 15.44 22.88 -10.64
C LYS A 282 15.80 23.23 -9.21
N THR A 283 14.78 23.49 -8.36
CA THR A 283 15.00 23.90 -6.96
C THR A 283 14.77 22.76 -5.98
N GLU A 284 14.31 21.58 -6.44
CA GLU A 284 13.90 20.43 -5.64
C GLU A 284 12.84 20.78 -4.58
N ARG A 285 12.15 21.91 -4.73
CA ARG A 285 11.07 22.36 -3.85
C ARG A 285 9.72 21.92 -4.39
N ASN A 286 9.27 20.79 -3.90
CA ASN A 286 7.95 20.28 -4.25
C ASN A 286 6.96 20.68 -3.16
N PHE A 287 5.84 21.29 -3.54
CA PHE A 287 4.79 21.62 -2.58
C PHE A 287 3.39 21.60 -3.20
N ALA A 288 2.40 21.35 -2.36
CA ALA A 288 0.99 21.46 -2.68
C ALA A 288 0.33 22.52 -1.77
N ASP A 289 -0.26 23.55 -2.37
CA ASP A 289 -1.03 24.57 -1.65
C ASP A 289 -2.48 24.09 -1.48
N ILE A 290 -2.98 24.09 -0.24
CA ILE A 290 -4.32 23.61 0.09
C ILE A 290 -5.18 24.71 0.71
N ASP A 291 -6.51 24.60 0.53
CA ASP A 291 -7.49 25.50 1.12
C ASP A 291 -8.63 24.73 1.78
N THR A 292 -9.33 25.41 2.69
CA THR A 292 -10.47 24.83 3.38
C THR A 292 -11.66 24.62 2.45
N ILE A 293 -12.42 23.56 2.71
CA ILE A 293 -13.72 23.35 2.07
C ILE A 293 -14.83 23.25 3.13
N PRO A 294 -16.09 23.47 2.76
CA PRO A 294 -17.22 23.31 3.68
C PRO A 294 -17.24 21.93 4.33
N ILE A 295 -17.60 21.86 5.62
CA ILE A 295 -17.66 20.61 6.38
C ILE A 295 -18.62 19.59 5.74
N ASN A 296 -19.69 20.07 5.12
CA ASN A 296 -20.72 19.27 4.45
C ASN A 296 -20.41 18.97 2.98
N TYR A 297 -19.21 19.32 2.47
CA TYR A 297 -18.83 18.98 1.10
C TYR A 297 -18.92 17.47 0.89
N PRO A 298 -19.73 16.96 -0.07
CA PRO A 298 -20.10 15.54 -0.07
C PRO A 298 -19.09 14.63 -0.78
N TYR A 299 -18.05 15.18 -1.42
CA TYR A 299 -17.16 14.41 -2.29
C TYR A 299 -15.75 14.24 -1.72
N TYR A 300 -15.07 13.20 -2.23
CA TYR A 300 -13.62 13.03 -2.21
C TYR A 300 -13.15 12.66 -3.62
N THR A 301 -11.86 12.81 -3.89
CA THR A 301 -11.27 12.49 -5.19
C THR A 301 -10.51 11.16 -5.15
N LYS A 302 -10.56 10.41 -6.26
CA LYS A 302 -9.74 9.24 -6.50
C LYS A 302 -9.05 9.41 -7.86
N PRO A 303 -7.71 9.22 -7.96
CA PRO A 303 -7.00 9.39 -9.23
C PRO A 303 -7.46 8.35 -10.27
N ILE A 304 -7.49 8.77 -11.53
CA ILE A 304 -7.59 7.91 -12.70
C ILE A 304 -6.19 7.81 -13.28
N ARG A 305 -5.65 6.59 -13.41
CA ARG A 305 -4.27 6.41 -13.83
C ARG A 305 -4.10 5.19 -14.73
N GLU A 306 -3.02 5.23 -15.49
CA GLU A 306 -2.51 4.13 -16.29
C GLU A 306 -1.07 3.83 -15.90
N GLU A 307 -0.69 2.59 -15.97
CA GLU A 307 0.67 2.12 -15.67
C GLU A 307 1.16 1.20 -16.80
N TYR A 308 2.42 1.38 -17.21
CA TYR A 308 3.06 0.59 -18.25
C TYR A 308 4.40 0.04 -17.74
N PRO A 309 4.60 -1.28 -17.80
CA PRO A 309 5.84 -1.90 -17.36
C PRO A 309 6.85 -2.01 -18.48
N GLN A 310 8.13 -1.78 -18.16
CA GLN A 310 9.27 -2.12 -19.00
C GLN A 310 10.17 -3.08 -18.23
N VAL A 311 10.40 -4.28 -18.76
CA VAL A 311 11.35 -5.24 -18.18
C VAL A 311 12.77 -4.81 -18.52
N ILE A 312 13.63 -4.78 -17.50
CA ILE A 312 15.04 -4.38 -17.63
C ILE A 312 15.94 -5.62 -17.59
N GLU A 313 15.77 -6.47 -16.56
CA GLU A 313 16.62 -7.63 -16.34
C GLU A 313 15.82 -8.74 -15.65
N ILE A 314 16.03 -9.98 -16.05
CA ILE A 314 15.40 -11.16 -15.46
C ILE A 314 16.39 -11.80 -14.48
N PHE A 315 15.96 -12.01 -13.24
CA PHE A 315 16.81 -12.57 -12.18
C PHE A 315 16.54 -14.05 -11.93
N GLU A 316 15.28 -14.48 -12.02
CA GLU A 316 14.86 -15.82 -11.66
C GLU A 316 13.68 -16.26 -12.53
N GLU A 317 13.67 -17.53 -12.91
CA GLU A 317 12.56 -18.16 -13.64
C GLU A 317 12.12 -19.42 -12.91
N LYS A 318 10.81 -19.67 -12.87
CA LYS A 318 10.24 -20.92 -12.39
C LYS A 318 8.93 -21.25 -13.10
N GLU A 319 8.48 -22.50 -12.97
CA GLU A 319 7.20 -22.96 -13.51
C GLU A 319 6.32 -23.50 -12.39
N ILE A 320 5.08 -23.01 -12.29
CA ILE A 320 4.07 -23.45 -11.34
C ILE A 320 2.76 -23.66 -12.10
N PHE A 321 2.11 -24.81 -11.93
CA PHE A 321 0.89 -25.19 -12.65
C PHE A 321 1.00 -25.08 -14.19
N GLY A 322 2.21 -25.26 -14.77
CA GLY A 322 2.44 -25.09 -16.20
C GLY A 322 2.58 -23.61 -16.65
N ILE A 323 2.49 -22.67 -15.72
CA ILE A 323 2.72 -21.24 -15.96
C ILE A 323 4.18 -20.90 -15.69
N LYS A 324 4.86 -20.32 -16.67
CA LYS A 324 6.22 -19.77 -16.50
C LYS A 324 6.14 -18.41 -15.84
N LEU A 325 6.85 -18.22 -14.75
CA LEU A 325 7.01 -16.94 -14.04
C LEU A 325 8.44 -16.47 -14.20
N LYS A 326 8.63 -15.16 -14.44
CA LYS A 326 9.95 -14.52 -14.52
C LYS A 326 9.99 -13.36 -13.53
N TYR A 327 10.85 -13.47 -12.51
CA TYR A 327 11.13 -12.39 -11.58
C TYR A 327 12.19 -11.45 -12.16
N CYS A 328 11.95 -10.15 -12.15
CA CYS A 328 12.75 -9.19 -12.91
C CYS A 328 12.79 -7.80 -12.26
N SER A 329 13.75 -6.97 -12.71
CA SER A 329 13.67 -5.52 -12.51
C SER A 329 12.80 -4.88 -13.59
N LEU A 330 12.10 -3.82 -13.19
CA LEU A 330 11.10 -3.14 -13.99
C LEU A 330 11.26 -1.62 -13.88
N ASN A 331 11.02 -0.92 -14.99
CA ASN A 331 10.61 0.48 -14.95
C ASN A 331 9.08 0.54 -15.10
N ILE A 332 8.41 1.23 -14.19
CA ILE A 332 6.97 1.49 -14.27
C ILE A 332 6.75 2.93 -14.69
N TYR A 333 6.14 3.11 -15.85
CA TYR A 333 5.69 4.40 -16.35
C TYR A 333 4.26 4.62 -15.89
N LYS A 334 4.05 5.59 -15.00
CA LYS A 334 2.75 5.93 -14.44
C LYS A 334 2.26 7.26 -15.01
N LYS A 335 1.00 7.30 -15.46
CA LYS A 335 0.30 8.51 -15.90
C LYS A 335 -0.95 8.70 -15.03
N VAL A 336 -1.06 9.85 -14.37
CA VAL A 336 -2.31 10.28 -13.72
C VAL A 336 -3.07 11.13 -14.73
N LEU A 337 -4.15 10.58 -15.27
CA LEU A 337 -4.94 11.17 -16.33
C LEU A 337 -5.96 12.19 -15.83
N GLY A 338 -6.33 12.09 -14.57
CA GLY A 338 -7.37 12.89 -13.95
C GLY A 338 -7.85 12.26 -12.64
N TYR A 339 -9.09 12.55 -12.28
CA TYR A 339 -9.68 12.02 -11.04
C TYR A 339 -11.18 11.77 -11.18
N SER A 340 -11.72 10.92 -10.32
CA SER A 340 -13.15 10.74 -10.12
C SER A 340 -13.59 11.43 -8.84
N ASN A 341 -14.64 12.26 -8.92
CA ASN A 341 -15.32 12.83 -7.76
C ASN A 341 -16.33 11.82 -7.22
N ILE A 342 -16.06 11.25 -6.05
CA ILE A 342 -16.87 10.20 -5.46
C ILE A 342 -17.61 10.76 -4.25
N GLU A 343 -18.94 10.57 -4.21
CA GLU A 343 -19.75 10.95 -3.06
C GLU A 343 -19.46 10.03 -1.87
N ILE A 344 -19.28 10.62 -0.69
CA ILE A 344 -18.96 9.86 0.52
C ILE A 344 -20.14 8.93 0.86
N GLY A 345 -19.87 7.61 0.84
CA GLY A 345 -20.86 6.56 1.08
C GLY A 345 -21.37 5.87 -0.18
N LYS A 346 -21.00 6.37 -1.37
CA LYS A 346 -21.28 5.70 -2.66
C LYS A 346 -20.11 4.83 -3.12
N GLU A 347 -20.38 3.99 -4.11
CA GLU A 347 -19.37 3.13 -4.73
C GLU A 347 -18.42 3.93 -5.63
N ILE A 348 -17.19 3.43 -5.77
CA ILE A 348 -16.09 4.11 -6.47
C ILE A 348 -16.39 4.30 -7.96
N ASN A 349 -17.05 3.34 -8.60
CA ASN A 349 -17.41 3.36 -10.02
C ASN A 349 -18.49 4.39 -10.39
N GLN A 350 -19.18 4.97 -9.40
CA GLN A 350 -20.23 5.98 -9.61
C GLN A 350 -19.72 7.42 -9.61
N GLY A 351 -18.38 7.63 -9.50
CA GLY A 351 -17.78 8.95 -9.46
C GLY A 351 -17.79 9.66 -10.82
N LYS A 352 -18.05 11.01 -10.82
CA LYS A 352 -17.90 11.83 -12.02
C LYS A 352 -16.42 11.98 -12.36
N LYS A 353 -16.02 11.55 -13.57
CA LYS A 353 -14.63 11.66 -14.06
C LYS A 353 -14.31 13.07 -14.54
N VAL A 354 -13.12 13.54 -14.22
CA VAL A 354 -12.50 14.79 -14.68
C VAL A 354 -11.10 14.46 -15.18
N PHE A 355 -10.81 14.78 -16.43
CA PHE A 355 -9.49 14.52 -17.04
C PHE A 355 -8.66 15.80 -17.09
N PHE A 356 -7.37 15.66 -16.90
CA PHE A 356 -6.41 16.75 -17.04
C PHE A 356 -6.12 17.01 -18.53
N ASN A 357 -5.85 18.27 -18.89
CA ASN A 357 -5.36 18.59 -20.22
C ASN A 357 -3.97 17.99 -20.44
N ASP A 358 -3.11 18.10 -19.41
CA ASP A 358 -1.76 17.53 -19.40
C ASP A 358 -1.67 16.48 -18.28
N PRO A 359 -1.60 15.18 -18.60
CA PRO A 359 -1.45 14.12 -17.61
C PRO A 359 -0.15 14.27 -16.81
N ILE A 360 -0.21 13.97 -15.51
CA ILE A 360 0.97 13.95 -14.66
C ILE A 360 1.70 12.61 -14.90
N THR A 361 2.96 12.68 -15.35
CA THR A 361 3.77 11.48 -15.63
C THR A 361 4.84 11.28 -14.58
N TYR A 362 5.11 10.03 -14.25
CA TYR A 362 6.18 9.65 -13.34
C TYR A 362 6.70 8.26 -13.69
N THR A 363 8.03 8.11 -13.65
CA THR A 363 8.69 6.82 -13.90
C THR A 363 9.52 6.43 -12.69
N TYR A 364 9.45 5.16 -12.29
CA TYR A 364 10.27 4.65 -11.22
C TYR A 364 10.73 3.22 -11.49
N ALA A 365 11.96 2.91 -11.04
CA ALA A 365 12.50 1.56 -11.07
C ALA A 365 11.98 0.77 -9.87
N THR A 366 11.61 -0.49 -10.10
CA THR A 366 11.12 -1.41 -9.07
C THR A 366 11.46 -2.86 -9.41
N LYS A 367 10.96 -3.81 -8.62
CA LYS A 367 11.05 -5.25 -8.89
C LYS A 367 9.66 -5.86 -9.00
N GLY A 368 9.56 -6.97 -9.71
CA GLY A 368 8.30 -7.66 -9.89
C GLY A 368 8.46 -8.96 -10.67
N PHE A 369 7.35 -9.56 -11.05
CA PHE A 369 7.37 -10.73 -11.90
C PHE A 369 6.29 -10.66 -12.97
N ILE A 370 6.55 -11.34 -14.07
CA ILE A 370 5.70 -11.43 -15.24
C ILE A 370 5.31 -12.89 -15.50
N PHE A 371 4.10 -13.09 -15.97
CA PHE A 371 3.59 -14.38 -16.38
C PHE A 371 2.45 -14.23 -17.37
N ARG A 372 2.15 -15.30 -18.10
CA ARG A 372 1.00 -15.34 -19.02
C ARG A 372 -0.01 -16.38 -18.54
N VAL A 373 -1.28 -15.98 -18.50
CA VAL A 373 -2.40 -16.84 -18.14
C VAL A 373 -3.11 -17.41 -19.38
N PRO A 374 -3.80 -18.57 -19.29
CA PRO A 374 -4.55 -19.16 -20.40
C PRO A 374 -5.83 -18.36 -20.70
N SER A 375 -6.26 -18.41 -21.96
CA SER A 375 -7.52 -17.79 -22.42
C SER A 375 -8.75 -18.48 -21.82
N PRO A 376 -9.83 -17.77 -21.44
CA PRO A 376 -11.08 -18.32 -20.96
C PRO A 376 -11.97 -18.81 -22.12
N LYS A 377 -11.54 -19.86 -22.81
CA LYS A 377 -12.10 -20.34 -24.08
C LYS A 377 -13.59 -20.69 -24.04
N GLU A 378 -14.09 -21.22 -22.92
CA GLU A 378 -15.49 -21.64 -22.83
C GLU A 378 -16.43 -20.42 -22.75
N ILE A 379 -16.07 -19.42 -21.95
CA ILE A 379 -16.80 -18.15 -21.87
C ILE A 379 -16.79 -17.45 -23.25
N LEU A 380 -15.64 -17.46 -23.94
CA LEU A 380 -15.50 -16.80 -25.24
C LEU A 380 -16.31 -17.45 -26.36
N LYS A 381 -16.72 -18.72 -26.24
CA LYS A 381 -17.62 -19.37 -27.23
C LYS A 381 -18.97 -18.67 -27.33
N MET A 382 -19.47 -18.12 -26.21
CA MET A 382 -20.79 -17.48 -26.13
C MET A 382 -20.69 -15.95 -26.17
N ALA A 383 -19.51 -15.37 -26.24
CA ALA A 383 -19.30 -13.95 -26.18
C ALA A 383 -19.37 -13.27 -27.55
N SER A 384 -20.04 -12.12 -27.62
CA SER A 384 -20.04 -11.24 -28.79
C SER A 384 -18.79 -10.36 -28.88
N GLU A 385 -18.28 -9.86 -27.72
CA GLU A 385 -17.10 -8.99 -27.60
C GLU A 385 -15.94 -9.77 -26.96
N LYS A 386 -15.37 -10.72 -27.70
CA LYS A 386 -14.40 -11.70 -27.17
C LYS A 386 -13.17 -11.05 -26.53
N GLU A 387 -12.50 -10.14 -27.26
CA GLU A 387 -11.30 -9.44 -26.80
C GLU A 387 -11.55 -8.66 -25.51
N LYS A 388 -12.70 -7.99 -25.41
CA LYS A 388 -13.09 -7.22 -24.23
C LYS A 388 -13.34 -8.13 -23.02
N ILE A 389 -14.03 -9.25 -23.20
CA ILE A 389 -14.29 -10.22 -22.13
C ILE A 389 -13.00 -10.90 -21.69
N GLU A 390 -12.14 -11.24 -22.64
CA GLU A 390 -10.84 -11.83 -22.37
C GLU A 390 -9.95 -10.87 -21.53
N ALA A 391 -9.79 -9.63 -21.98
CA ALA A 391 -9.07 -8.60 -21.26
C ALA A 391 -9.68 -8.33 -19.86
N SER A 392 -11.01 -8.29 -19.75
CA SER A 392 -11.73 -8.11 -18.49
C SER A 392 -11.54 -9.30 -17.52
N GLY A 393 -11.45 -10.52 -18.05
CA GLY A 393 -11.15 -11.72 -17.28
C GLY A 393 -9.72 -11.70 -16.71
N TYR A 394 -8.75 -11.28 -17.51
CA TYR A 394 -7.35 -11.14 -17.06
C TYR A 394 -7.19 -10.04 -16.02
N HIS A 395 -7.88 -8.92 -16.19
CA HIS A 395 -7.90 -7.82 -15.23
C HIS A 395 -8.51 -8.26 -13.87
N ALA A 396 -9.64 -8.98 -13.91
CA ALA A 396 -10.23 -9.55 -12.70
C ALA A 396 -9.32 -10.60 -12.04
N THR A 397 -8.58 -11.39 -12.84
CA THR A 397 -7.60 -12.36 -12.34
C THR A 397 -6.44 -11.65 -11.64
N GLU A 398 -5.89 -10.60 -12.22
CA GLU A 398 -4.84 -9.76 -11.61
C GLU A 398 -5.32 -9.19 -10.27
N HIS A 399 -6.52 -8.60 -10.22
CA HIS A 399 -7.08 -8.05 -9.00
C HIS A 399 -7.20 -9.08 -7.87
N VAL A 400 -7.82 -10.23 -8.14
CA VAL A 400 -8.04 -11.22 -7.09
C VAL A 400 -6.75 -11.87 -6.61
N LEU A 401 -5.74 -12.00 -7.46
CA LEU A 401 -4.41 -12.45 -7.06
C LEU A 401 -3.75 -11.51 -6.06
N ILE A 402 -3.79 -10.21 -6.31
CA ILE A 402 -3.19 -9.19 -5.43
C ILE A 402 -3.99 -9.05 -4.14
N GLU A 403 -5.28 -8.83 -4.23
CA GLU A 403 -6.12 -8.58 -3.06
C GLU A 403 -6.29 -9.82 -2.18
N GLY A 404 -6.36 -11.02 -2.78
CA GLY A 404 -6.41 -12.30 -2.07
C GLY A 404 -5.08 -12.70 -1.41
N SER A 405 -3.97 -12.07 -1.80
CA SER A 405 -2.63 -12.40 -1.30
C SER A 405 -2.05 -11.35 -0.35
N SER A 406 -2.79 -10.30 -0.01
CA SER A 406 -2.27 -9.17 0.77
C SER A 406 -1.66 -9.59 2.12
N MET A 407 -2.20 -10.63 2.77
CA MET A 407 -1.64 -11.15 4.04
C MET A 407 -0.33 -11.92 3.86
N LEU A 408 -0.07 -12.43 2.66
CA LEU A 408 1.18 -13.13 2.32
C LEU A 408 2.31 -12.15 1.96
N THR A 409 1.96 -10.90 1.66
CA THR A 409 2.87 -9.87 1.15
C THR A 409 3.07 -8.69 2.11
N GLY A 410 2.71 -8.85 3.38
CA GLY A 410 2.90 -7.82 4.41
C GLY A 410 1.64 -7.05 4.80
N GLY A 411 0.49 -7.35 4.21
CA GLY A 411 -0.82 -6.80 4.62
C GLY A 411 -1.07 -5.34 4.24
N ALA A 412 -0.17 -4.70 3.50
CA ALA A 412 -0.38 -3.36 2.99
C ALA A 412 -0.62 -3.42 1.47
N SER A 413 -1.86 -3.21 1.06
CA SER A 413 -2.22 -3.16 -0.37
C SER A 413 -1.47 -2.06 -1.15
N GLN A 414 -0.80 -1.15 -0.46
CA GLN A 414 0.03 -0.10 -1.08
C GLN A 414 1.40 -0.61 -1.53
N ASP A 415 1.81 -1.78 -1.08
CA ASP A 415 3.16 -2.30 -1.31
C ASP A 415 3.29 -3.11 -2.59
N ILE A 416 2.17 -3.44 -3.24
CA ILE A 416 2.12 -4.23 -4.47
C ILE A 416 1.17 -3.61 -5.50
N GLY A 417 1.54 -3.62 -6.76
CA GLY A 417 0.73 -3.21 -7.90
C GLY A 417 0.63 -4.32 -8.94
N GLY A 418 -0.33 -4.19 -9.85
CA GLY A 418 -0.48 -5.10 -10.96
C GLY A 418 -0.90 -4.40 -12.23
N ILE A 419 -0.60 -5.02 -13.35
CA ILE A 419 -0.91 -4.55 -14.69
C ILE A 419 -1.29 -5.76 -15.53
N SER A 420 -2.53 -5.82 -16.01
CA SER A 420 -2.94 -6.76 -17.05
C SER A 420 -2.84 -6.09 -18.42
N LEU A 421 -2.15 -6.74 -19.37
CA LEU A 421 -1.87 -6.16 -20.68
C LEU A 421 -2.93 -6.55 -21.72
N GLY A 422 -4.12 -5.97 -21.61
CA GLY A 422 -5.24 -6.18 -22.55
C GLY A 422 -5.64 -7.64 -22.68
N ASP A 423 -5.83 -8.08 -23.92
CA ASP A 423 -6.23 -9.45 -24.30
C ASP A 423 -5.05 -10.43 -24.48
N THR A 424 -3.83 -10.00 -24.17
CA THR A 424 -2.62 -10.80 -24.38
C THR A 424 -2.46 -11.94 -23.38
N GLY A 425 -3.18 -11.89 -22.24
CA GLY A 425 -3.02 -12.77 -21.11
C GLY A 425 -1.77 -12.49 -20.26
N MET A 426 -0.97 -11.49 -20.63
CA MET A 426 0.22 -11.10 -19.85
C MET A 426 -0.21 -10.30 -18.61
N ILE A 427 0.27 -10.73 -17.45
CA ILE A 427 0.09 -10.04 -16.16
C ILE A 427 1.46 -9.75 -15.58
N VAL A 428 1.62 -8.52 -15.09
CA VAL A 428 2.80 -8.06 -14.36
C VAL A 428 2.37 -7.73 -12.94
N ILE A 429 3.06 -8.29 -11.95
CA ILE A 429 2.88 -7.93 -10.55
C ILE A 429 4.18 -7.35 -10.04
N HIS A 430 4.14 -6.17 -9.44
CA HIS A 430 5.33 -5.41 -9.07
C HIS A 430 5.21 -4.78 -7.69
N ASP A 431 6.35 -4.47 -7.08
CA ASP A 431 6.39 -3.69 -5.86
C ASP A 431 5.95 -2.24 -6.12
N GLY A 432 5.12 -1.70 -5.24
CA GLY A 432 4.60 -0.33 -5.35
C GLY A 432 5.60 0.75 -4.93
N SER A 433 6.80 0.38 -4.49
CA SER A 433 7.84 1.28 -3.99
C SER A 433 9.03 1.37 -4.95
N ILE A 434 9.69 2.53 -4.95
CA ILE A 434 10.94 2.73 -5.70
C ILE A 434 12.00 1.75 -5.19
N GLY A 435 12.65 1.04 -6.12
CA GLY A 435 13.66 0.02 -5.83
C GLY A 435 13.10 -1.33 -5.40
N GLY A 436 11.80 -1.40 -5.10
CA GLY A 436 11.14 -2.61 -4.62
C GLY A 436 11.22 -2.77 -3.09
N ASN A 437 10.18 -3.36 -2.51
CA ASN A 437 10.08 -3.67 -1.07
C ASN A 437 9.98 -5.18 -0.80
N GLY A 438 9.96 -6.02 -1.85
CA GLY A 438 9.91 -7.47 -1.78
C GLY A 438 8.54 -8.09 -1.64
N ALA A 439 7.45 -7.33 -1.66
CA ALA A 439 6.10 -7.86 -1.63
C ALA A 439 5.81 -8.74 -2.86
N SER A 440 6.26 -8.30 -4.04
CA SER A 440 6.16 -9.09 -5.27
C SER A 440 7.00 -10.37 -5.23
N LYS A 441 8.18 -10.36 -4.58
CA LYS A 441 8.99 -11.57 -4.40
C LYS A 441 8.31 -12.58 -3.49
N SER A 442 7.71 -12.11 -2.39
CA SER A 442 6.91 -12.96 -1.50
C SER A 442 5.75 -13.62 -2.24
N LEU A 443 5.07 -12.88 -3.11
CA LEU A 443 3.98 -13.42 -3.92
C LEU A 443 4.49 -14.37 -5.01
N PHE A 444 5.60 -14.04 -5.65
CA PHE A 444 6.27 -14.94 -6.59
C PHE A 444 6.58 -16.28 -5.90
N ASP A 445 7.17 -16.28 -4.72
CA ASP A 445 7.54 -17.51 -4.00
C ASP A 445 6.31 -18.33 -3.57
N LYS A 446 5.21 -17.69 -3.20
CA LYS A 446 3.94 -18.30 -2.76
C LYS A 446 2.87 -18.35 -3.87
N PHE A 447 3.25 -18.30 -5.14
CA PHE A 447 2.31 -18.17 -6.26
C PHE A 447 1.26 -19.29 -6.31
N GLU A 448 1.63 -20.53 -5.97
CA GLU A 448 0.70 -21.65 -5.90
C GLU A 448 -0.44 -21.41 -4.91
N LEU A 449 -0.10 -20.95 -3.70
CA LEU A 449 -1.08 -20.60 -2.68
C LEU A 449 -1.95 -19.41 -3.11
N ALA A 450 -1.35 -18.42 -3.77
CA ALA A 450 -2.06 -17.26 -4.28
C ALA A 450 -3.10 -17.62 -5.34
N ILE A 451 -2.77 -18.47 -6.31
CA ILE A 451 -3.69 -18.98 -7.34
C ILE A 451 -4.85 -19.75 -6.71
N THR A 452 -4.55 -20.68 -5.80
CA THR A 452 -5.56 -21.50 -5.13
C THR A 452 -6.54 -20.63 -4.33
N ARG A 453 -6.01 -19.66 -3.58
CA ARG A 453 -6.81 -18.73 -2.79
C ARG A 453 -7.68 -17.81 -3.67
N ALA A 454 -7.09 -17.24 -4.73
CA ALA A 454 -7.82 -16.41 -5.68
C ALA A 454 -9.02 -17.17 -6.31
N HIS A 455 -8.81 -18.42 -6.67
CA HIS A 455 -9.85 -19.29 -7.20
C HIS A 455 -10.97 -19.53 -6.17
N SER A 456 -10.63 -19.89 -4.92
CA SER A 456 -11.61 -20.07 -3.84
C SER A 456 -12.43 -18.80 -3.59
N ILE A 457 -11.78 -17.62 -3.55
CA ILE A 457 -12.47 -16.32 -3.38
C ILE A 457 -13.54 -16.10 -4.45
N LEU A 458 -13.21 -16.37 -5.71
CA LEU A 458 -14.15 -16.16 -6.82
C LEU A 458 -15.32 -17.16 -6.79
N ILE A 459 -15.04 -18.44 -6.55
CA ILE A 459 -16.07 -19.49 -6.54
C ILE A 459 -17.01 -19.34 -5.36
N GLU A 460 -16.48 -19.03 -4.17
CA GLU A 460 -17.26 -18.92 -2.94
C GLU A 460 -18.05 -17.60 -2.83
N CYS A 461 -17.77 -16.64 -3.71
CA CYS A 461 -18.51 -15.38 -3.71
C CYS A 461 -19.89 -15.54 -4.32
N SER A 462 -20.92 -15.32 -3.53
CA SER A 462 -22.34 -15.45 -3.92
C SER A 462 -22.90 -14.29 -4.76
N CYS A 463 -22.05 -13.31 -5.18
CA CYS A 463 -22.54 -12.25 -6.06
C CYS A 463 -22.82 -12.79 -7.46
N GLU A 464 -23.91 -12.33 -8.06
CA GLU A 464 -24.37 -12.73 -9.42
C GLU A 464 -23.96 -11.72 -10.50
N ASN A 465 -23.20 -10.67 -10.14
CA ASN A 465 -22.76 -9.64 -11.08
C ASN A 465 -21.64 -10.17 -11.98
N ASP A 466 -21.73 -9.92 -13.27
CA ASP A 466 -20.71 -10.32 -14.25
C ASP A 466 -19.34 -9.70 -13.95
N ASP A 467 -19.30 -8.43 -13.53
CA ASP A 467 -18.08 -7.74 -13.12
C ASP A 467 -17.55 -8.22 -11.75
N GLY A 468 -18.35 -9.00 -11.00
CA GLY A 468 -18.08 -9.38 -9.62
C GLY A 468 -18.50 -8.29 -8.63
N CYS A 469 -17.79 -8.20 -7.50
CA CYS A 469 -18.13 -7.26 -6.43
C CYS A 469 -16.88 -6.93 -5.56
N PRO A 470 -16.99 -5.97 -4.61
CA PRO A 470 -15.89 -5.65 -3.72
C PRO A 470 -15.30 -6.84 -2.94
N ARG A 471 -16.06 -7.92 -2.76
CA ARG A 471 -15.62 -9.13 -2.02
C ARG A 471 -14.90 -10.16 -2.89
N CYS A 472 -14.81 -9.95 -4.22
CA CYS A 472 -14.17 -10.93 -5.10
C CYS A 472 -13.23 -10.33 -6.15
N THR A 473 -13.66 -9.37 -6.97
CA THR A 473 -12.90 -8.86 -8.12
C THR A 473 -12.43 -7.42 -8.00
N TYR A 474 -13.04 -6.61 -7.11
CA TYR A 474 -12.69 -5.20 -7.04
C TYR A 474 -11.39 -4.97 -6.27
N SER A 475 -10.56 -4.07 -6.81
CA SER A 475 -9.40 -3.52 -6.13
C SER A 475 -9.59 -2.03 -5.83
N TYR A 476 -9.28 -1.62 -4.60
CA TYR A 476 -9.27 -0.20 -4.25
C TYR A 476 -8.18 0.59 -4.98
N ARG A 477 -7.21 -0.10 -5.53
CA ARG A 477 -6.06 0.49 -6.23
C ARG A 477 -6.18 0.45 -7.75
N CYS A 478 -7.25 -0.11 -8.28
CA CYS A 478 -7.48 -0.12 -9.71
C CYS A 478 -7.43 1.30 -10.29
N GLY A 479 -6.60 1.51 -11.31
CA GLY A 479 -6.38 2.80 -11.96
C GLY A 479 -7.58 3.30 -12.74
N ASN A 480 -8.42 2.40 -13.24
CA ASN A 480 -9.64 2.69 -14.01
C ASN A 480 -10.93 2.50 -13.20
N ASN A 481 -10.86 2.52 -11.86
CA ASN A 481 -12.01 2.43 -10.96
C ASN A 481 -12.83 1.13 -11.07
N ASN A 482 -12.18 0.00 -11.32
CA ASN A 482 -12.79 -1.34 -11.48
C ASN A 482 -13.71 -1.45 -12.71
N GLU A 483 -13.44 -0.67 -13.74
CA GLU A 483 -14.08 -0.89 -15.05
C GLU A 483 -13.44 -2.08 -15.76
N TYR A 484 -14.20 -2.69 -16.65
CA TYR A 484 -13.75 -3.83 -17.47
C TYR A 484 -13.24 -5.02 -16.62
N LEU A 485 -14.09 -5.54 -15.75
CA LEU A 485 -13.89 -6.78 -15.00
C LEU A 485 -14.86 -7.86 -15.51
N HIS A 486 -14.47 -9.14 -15.41
CA HIS A 486 -15.37 -10.26 -15.70
C HIS A 486 -15.06 -11.46 -14.79
N LYS A 487 -15.93 -11.68 -13.78
CA LYS A 487 -15.77 -12.69 -12.74
C LYS A 487 -15.68 -14.12 -13.31
N ASN A 488 -16.63 -14.50 -14.15
CA ASN A 488 -16.70 -15.86 -14.68
C ASN A 488 -15.53 -16.19 -15.61
N ALA A 489 -15.03 -15.21 -16.38
CA ALA A 489 -13.83 -15.38 -17.19
C ALA A 489 -12.59 -15.57 -16.30
N ALA A 490 -12.46 -14.82 -15.18
CA ALA A 490 -11.38 -15.02 -14.22
C ALA A 490 -11.45 -16.39 -13.51
N ILE A 491 -12.66 -16.88 -13.20
CA ILE A 491 -12.84 -18.25 -12.66
C ILE A 491 -12.31 -19.27 -13.66
N GLU A 492 -12.67 -19.16 -14.94
CA GLU A 492 -12.19 -20.08 -15.96
C GLU A 492 -10.68 -20.01 -16.12
N VAL A 493 -10.10 -18.80 -16.19
CA VAL A 493 -8.64 -18.59 -16.25
C VAL A 493 -7.94 -19.34 -15.10
N LEU A 494 -8.35 -19.11 -13.85
CA LEU A 494 -7.75 -19.74 -12.68
C LEU A 494 -7.97 -21.26 -12.66
N THR A 495 -9.13 -21.74 -13.06
CA THR A 495 -9.43 -23.20 -13.19
C THR A 495 -8.48 -23.84 -14.19
N ARG A 496 -8.22 -23.22 -15.34
CA ARG A 496 -7.31 -23.72 -16.37
C ARG A 496 -5.86 -23.72 -15.89
N ILE A 497 -5.46 -22.72 -15.08
CA ILE A 497 -4.14 -22.72 -14.42
C ILE A 497 -4.02 -23.92 -13.46
N ILE A 498 -4.98 -24.11 -12.58
CA ILE A 498 -4.98 -25.23 -11.62
C ILE A 498 -4.96 -26.59 -12.35
N ASN A 499 -5.64 -26.70 -13.48
CA ASN A 499 -5.61 -27.88 -14.35
C ASN A 499 -4.32 -28.01 -15.18
N ARG A 500 -3.32 -27.17 -14.92
CA ARG A 500 -1.98 -27.18 -15.53
C ARG A 500 -1.99 -26.97 -17.06
N GLU A 501 -2.88 -26.14 -17.56
CA GLU A 501 -2.83 -25.75 -18.95
C GLU A 501 -1.61 -24.85 -19.20
N ARG A 502 -0.72 -25.30 -20.09
CA ARG A 502 0.53 -24.60 -20.37
C ARG A 502 0.32 -23.32 -21.17
N THR A 503 1.05 -22.29 -20.81
CA THR A 503 1.14 -21.03 -21.55
C THR A 503 2.59 -20.71 -21.87
N THR A 504 2.82 -20.02 -22.98
CA THR A 504 4.14 -19.48 -23.34
C THR A 504 4.13 -17.97 -23.13
N ILE A 505 5.18 -17.45 -22.48
CA ILE A 505 5.39 -16.02 -22.40
C ILE A 505 5.70 -15.52 -23.81
N LEU A 506 4.96 -14.53 -24.29
CA LEU A 506 5.28 -13.87 -25.55
C LEU A 506 6.62 -13.14 -25.41
N GLU A 507 7.44 -13.12 -26.47
CA GLU A 507 8.71 -12.42 -26.42
C GLU A 507 8.45 -10.93 -26.11
N PHE A 508 9.06 -10.44 -25.06
CA PHE A 508 8.82 -9.11 -24.50
C PHE A 508 9.23 -7.98 -25.48
N ASN A 509 10.16 -8.27 -26.39
CA ASN A 509 10.62 -7.33 -27.42
C ASN A 509 9.52 -6.88 -28.39
N ASN A 510 8.47 -7.69 -28.56
CA ASN A 510 7.33 -7.33 -29.42
C ASN A 510 6.36 -6.35 -28.74
N PHE A 511 6.38 -6.23 -27.39
CA PHE A 511 5.52 -5.34 -26.63
C PHE A 511 6.07 -3.90 -26.51
N GLN A 512 7.40 -3.74 -26.55
CA GLN A 512 8.02 -2.41 -26.51
C GLN A 512 7.72 -1.58 -27.77
N GLN A 513 7.43 -2.21 -28.89
CA GLN A 513 7.12 -1.53 -30.16
C GLN A 513 5.65 -1.09 -30.29
N THR A 514 4.74 -1.65 -29.49
CA THR A 514 3.30 -1.35 -29.57
C THR A 514 2.86 -0.28 -28.54
N LEU A 515 3.73 0.11 -27.62
CA LEU A 515 3.42 1.02 -26.50
C LEU A 515 4.16 2.38 -26.54
N ILE A 516 4.83 2.69 -27.67
CA ILE A 516 5.46 4.01 -27.93
C ILE A 516 4.56 4.84 -28.83
#